data_759bdaf287651fe1e5733c15374b90c0
#
_entry.id   759bdaf287651fe1e5733c15374b90c0
#
_cell.length_a   1.000
_cell.length_b   1.000
_cell.length_c   1.000
_cell.angle_alpha   90.00
_cell.angle_beta   90.00
_cell.angle_gamma   90.00
#
_symmetry.space_group_name_H-M   'P 1'
#
loop_
_entity.id
_entity.type
_entity.pdbx_description
1 polymer ?
#
loop_
_entity_poly.entity_id
_entity_poly.type
_entity_poly.pdbx_seq_one_letter_code
_entity_poly.pdbx_strand_id
1 'polypeptide(L)'
;MPEAIEQAGPLAGRIVIDTTNQFGAPPLPAEGETAAHFNAARMPGAHYTKSFNTLTAAFQAAAAGRQGSERVVQWLCGDDPGAKAVVGGLITDAGFVPVDLGGTAGCAVMEAPRRPGAVYGEEYRLAGAQAVVEAVRAGRPIPPVPHYG
;
A
#
# COMPACT_ATOMS: atom_id res chain seq x y z
N MET A 1 -15.27 6.09 -1.01
CA MET A 1 -15.12 4.66 -0.65
C MET A 1 -16.45 3.94 -0.37
N PRO A 2 -17.35 4.38 0.56
CA PRO A 2 -18.61 3.68 0.81
C PRO A 2 -19.44 3.43 -0.46
N GLU A 3 -19.63 4.45 -1.26
CA GLU A 3 -20.39 4.37 -2.52
C GLU A 3 -19.79 3.37 -3.51
N ALA A 4 -18.46 3.33 -3.63
CA ALA A 4 -17.79 2.37 -4.51
C ALA A 4 -17.99 0.92 -4.04
N ILE A 5 -17.98 0.68 -2.72
CA ILE A 5 -18.24 -0.64 -2.13
C ILE A 5 -19.70 -1.06 -2.41
N GLU A 6 -20.66 -0.16 -2.21
CA GLU A 6 -22.07 -0.42 -2.48
C GLU A 6 -22.32 -0.75 -3.96
N GLN A 7 -21.69 0.01 -4.87
CA GLN A 7 -21.81 -0.21 -6.32
C GLN A 7 -21.15 -1.51 -6.78
N ALA A 8 -20.06 -1.94 -6.14
CA ALA A 8 -19.37 -3.18 -6.48
C ALA A 8 -20.18 -4.44 -6.11
N GLY A 9 -21.16 -4.32 -5.21
CA GLY A 9 -21.96 -5.43 -4.72
C GLY A 9 -21.18 -6.37 -3.79
N PRO A 10 -21.59 -7.65 -3.66
CA PRO A 10 -20.95 -8.58 -2.73
C PRO A 10 -19.48 -8.85 -3.10
N LEU A 11 -18.57 -8.57 -2.17
CA LEU A 11 -17.12 -8.73 -2.35
C LEU A 11 -16.56 -9.98 -1.67
N ALA A 12 -17.39 -10.76 -0.98
CA ALA A 12 -16.96 -12.00 -0.34
C ALA A 12 -16.26 -12.96 -1.34
N GLY A 13 -15.09 -13.47 -0.96
CA GLY A 13 -14.23 -14.32 -1.81
C GLY A 13 -13.51 -13.58 -2.95
N ARG A 14 -13.65 -12.27 -3.07
CA ARG A 14 -12.95 -11.47 -4.07
C ARG A 14 -11.66 -10.91 -3.50
N ILE A 15 -10.60 -10.85 -4.33
CA ILE A 15 -9.41 -10.08 -4.01
C ILE A 15 -9.72 -8.61 -4.29
N VAL A 16 -9.54 -7.77 -3.29
CA VAL A 16 -9.73 -6.32 -3.40
C VAL A 16 -8.39 -5.62 -3.27
N ILE A 17 -8.08 -4.73 -4.20
CA ILE A 17 -6.93 -3.84 -4.12
C ILE A 17 -7.45 -2.43 -3.79
N ASP A 18 -7.25 -2.00 -2.56
CA ASP A 18 -7.59 -0.63 -2.12
C ASP A 18 -6.46 0.32 -2.51
N THR A 19 -6.74 1.19 -3.47
CA THR A 19 -5.81 2.22 -3.94
C THR A 19 -6.12 3.60 -3.35
N THR A 20 -7.04 3.68 -2.40
CA THR A 20 -7.53 4.94 -1.85
C THR A 20 -6.66 5.47 -0.72
N ASN A 21 -6.79 6.76 -0.45
CA ASN A 21 -6.19 7.44 0.68
C ASN A 21 -7.26 8.23 1.45
N GLN A 22 -7.11 8.29 2.77
CA GLN A 22 -8.01 9.04 3.64
C GLN A 22 -7.43 10.43 3.92
N PHE A 23 -8.09 11.46 3.40
CA PHE A 23 -7.69 12.86 3.55
C PHE A 23 -8.62 13.66 4.49
N GLY A 24 -9.18 13.00 5.51
CA GLY A 24 -9.99 13.67 6.53
C GLY A 24 -11.48 13.85 6.18
N ALA A 25 -11.96 13.36 5.05
CA ALA A 25 -13.40 13.38 4.75
C ALA A 25 -14.14 12.23 5.46
N PRO A 26 -15.29 12.49 6.10
CA PRO A 26 -16.10 11.43 6.71
C PRO A 26 -16.59 10.40 5.69
N PRO A 27 -16.79 9.14 6.10
CA PRO A 27 -16.53 8.60 7.44
C PRO A 27 -15.04 8.35 7.70
N LEU A 28 -14.59 8.58 8.94
CA LEU A 28 -13.20 8.49 9.35
C LEU A 28 -12.94 7.19 10.14
N PRO A 29 -11.71 6.62 10.07
CA PRO A 29 -11.26 5.60 11.01
C PRO A 29 -11.32 6.12 12.46
N ALA A 30 -11.44 5.21 13.42
CA ALA A 30 -11.29 5.55 14.81
C ALA A 30 -9.84 5.98 15.11
N GLU A 31 -9.64 6.67 16.25
CA GLU A 31 -8.30 7.06 16.67
C GLU A 31 -7.40 5.82 16.83
N GLY A 32 -6.23 5.83 16.19
CA GLY A 32 -5.29 4.71 16.18
C GLY A 32 -5.62 3.59 15.18
N GLU A 33 -6.75 3.65 14.49
CA GLU A 33 -7.11 2.70 13.45
C GLU A 33 -6.50 3.11 12.10
N THR A 34 -5.98 2.14 11.33
CA THR A 34 -5.52 2.40 9.96
C THR A 34 -6.70 2.53 9.01
N ALA A 35 -6.55 3.33 7.94
CA ALA A 35 -7.56 3.40 6.89
C ALA A 35 -7.77 2.03 6.20
N ALA A 36 -6.72 1.22 6.12
CA ALA A 36 -6.79 -0.13 5.60
C ALA A 36 -7.71 -1.01 6.46
N HIS A 37 -7.53 -1.02 7.79
CA HIS A 37 -8.38 -1.78 8.70
C HIS A 37 -9.84 -1.32 8.62
N PHE A 38 -10.04 -0.02 8.67
CA PHE A 38 -11.36 0.60 8.56
C PHE A 38 -12.08 0.26 7.24
N ASN A 39 -11.37 0.22 6.12
CA ASN A 39 -11.95 -0.15 4.83
C ASN A 39 -12.19 -1.67 4.73
N ALA A 40 -11.25 -2.49 5.20
CA ALA A 40 -11.39 -3.95 5.20
C ALA A 40 -12.62 -4.41 5.99
N ALA A 41 -12.90 -3.80 7.14
CA ALA A 41 -14.08 -4.12 7.96
C ALA A 41 -15.42 -3.89 7.24
N ARG A 42 -15.44 -3.08 6.18
CA ARG A 42 -16.63 -2.80 5.36
C ARG A 42 -16.83 -3.77 4.21
N MET A 43 -15.90 -4.68 4.01
CA MET A 43 -15.91 -5.67 2.93
C MET A 43 -15.81 -7.09 3.52
N PRO A 44 -16.83 -7.53 4.28
CA PRO A 44 -16.78 -8.81 4.97
C PRO A 44 -16.60 -9.96 3.98
N GLY A 45 -15.64 -10.84 4.30
CA GLY A 45 -15.30 -11.99 3.46
C GLY A 45 -14.47 -11.68 2.21
N ALA A 46 -14.12 -10.43 1.96
CA ALA A 46 -13.17 -10.08 0.90
C ALA A 46 -11.72 -10.38 1.33
N HIS A 47 -10.88 -10.76 0.38
CA HIS A 47 -9.44 -10.85 0.55
C HIS A 47 -8.83 -9.46 0.30
N TYR A 48 -8.86 -8.62 1.34
CA TYR A 48 -8.44 -7.23 1.26
C TYR A 48 -6.94 -7.09 1.14
N THR A 49 -6.51 -6.25 0.20
CA THR A 49 -5.14 -5.77 0.06
C THR A 49 -5.12 -4.26 -0.16
N LYS A 50 -4.01 -3.60 0.20
CA LYS A 50 -3.78 -2.19 -0.11
C LYS A 50 -2.48 -2.05 -0.88
N SER A 51 -2.53 -1.34 -2.02
CA SER A 51 -1.38 -1.06 -2.86
C SER A 51 -1.68 0.08 -3.83
N PHE A 52 -0.67 0.55 -4.58
CA PHE A 52 -0.76 1.62 -5.58
C PHE A 52 -1.26 2.99 -5.06
N ASN A 53 -1.34 3.15 -3.74
CA ASN A 53 -1.85 4.37 -3.09
C ASN A 53 -0.76 5.38 -2.73
N THR A 54 0.53 4.99 -2.74
CA THR A 54 1.62 5.82 -2.18
C THR A 54 2.20 6.83 -3.16
N LEU A 55 2.02 6.62 -4.46
CA LEU A 55 2.58 7.45 -5.53
C LEU A 55 1.46 7.99 -6.43
N THR A 56 1.65 9.17 -7.00
CA THR A 56 0.68 9.74 -7.94
C THR A 56 0.60 8.91 -9.22
N ALA A 57 -0.55 8.90 -9.88
CA ALA A 57 -0.74 8.20 -11.16
C ALA A 57 0.25 8.68 -12.23
N ALA A 58 0.53 9.98 -12.29
CA ALA A 58 1.49 10.54 -13.24
C ALA A 58 2.92 10.01 -12.99
N PHE A 59 3.35 9.94 -11.73
CA PHE A 59 4.65 9.37 -11.39
C PHE A 59 4.71 7.88 -11.73
N GLN A 60 3.67 7.12 -11.40
CA GLN A 60 3.60 5.69 -11.72
C GLN A 60 3.72 5.46 -13.23
N ALA A 61 2.98 6.20 -14.04
CA ALA A 61 3.05 6.11 -15.50
C ALA A 61 4.47 6.39 -16.04
N ALA A 62 5.18 7.38 -15.48
CA ALA A 62 6.56 7.71 -15.88
C ALA A 62 7.60 6.69 -15.38
N ALA A 63 7.34 6.01 -14.26
CA ALA A 63 8.28 5.11 -13.61
C ALA A 63 8.16 3.64 -14.07
N ALA A 64 7.02 3.22 -14.61
CA ALA A 64 6.72 1.83 -14.96
C ALA A 64 7.70 1.20 -15.98
N GLY A 65 8.36 2.02 -16.81
CA GLY A 65 9.36 1.56 -17.78
C GLY A 65 10.78 1.40 -17.26
N ARG A 66 11.06 1.77 -16.02
CA ARG A 66 12.40 1.69 -15.43
C ARG A 66 12.86 0.24 -15.27
N GLN A 67 14.17 0.00 -15.40
CA GLN A 67 14.75 -1.34 -15.39
C GLN A 67 15.82 -1.53 -14.30
N GLY A 68 16.12 -2.77 -13.99
CA GLY A 68 17.18 -3.13 -13.03
C GLY A 68 16.98 -2.47 -11.67
N SER A 69 18.04 -1.86 -11.14
CA SER A 69 18.05 -1.18 -9.84
C SER A 69 17.24 0.12 -9.80
N GLU A 70 16.85 0.66 -10.95
CA GLU A 70 16.03 1.87 -11.08
C GLU A 70 14.53 1.61 -10.90
N ARG A 71 14.11 0.36 -10.88
CA ARG A 71 12.70 -0.01 -10.69
C ARG A 71 12.20 0.50 -9.35
N VAL A 72 11.03 1.13 -9.41
CA VAL A 72 10.38 1.72 -8.24
C VAL A 72 9.57 0.66 -7.50
N VAL A 73 9.55 0.76 -6.19
CA VAL A 73 8.77 -0.09 -5.30
C VAL A 73 7.30 0.33 -5.29
N GLN A 74 6.40 -0.66 -5.37
CA GLN A 74 5.02 -0.54 -4.93
C GLN A 74 4.82 -1.33 -3.65
N TRP A 75 4.41 -0.63 -2.62
CA TRP A 75 4.14 -1.21 -1.32
C TRP A 75 2.84 -1.98 -1.33
N LEU A 76 2.80 -3.06 -0.57
CA LEU A 76 1.67 -3.96 -0.46
C LEU A 76 1.44 -4.33 1.01
N CYS A 77 0.20 -4.34 1.44
CA CYS A 77 -0.19 -4.96 2.71
C CYS A 77 -1.55 -5.66 2.57
N GLY A 78 -1.82 -6.59 3.49
CA GLY A 78 -3.05 -7.37 3.55
C GLY A 78 -2.85 -8.61 4.41
N ASP A 79 -3.94 -9.19 4.91
CA ASP A 79 -3.88 -10.30 5.85
C ASP A 79 -3.92 -11.67 5.17
N ASP A 80 -4.32 -11.74 3.89
CA ASP A 80 -4.38 -12.96 3.11
C ASP A 80 -3.11 -13.15 2.25
N PRO A 81 -2.28 -14.18 2.52
CA PRO A 81 -1.05 -14.41 1.76
C PRO A 81 -1.30 -14.74 0.28
N GLY A 82 -2.39 -15.44 -0.03
CA GLY A 82 -2.76 -15.80 -1.40
C GLY A 82 -3.14 -14.57 -2.22
N ALA A 83 -3.95 -13.69 -1.65
CA ALA A 83 -4.30 -12.41 -2.28
C ALA A 83 -3.06 -11.54 -2.50
N LYS A 84 -2.16 -11.44 -1.51
CA LYS A 84 -0.91 -10.71 -1.66
C LYS A 84 0.00 -11.28 -2.74
N ALA A 85 0.05 -12.60 -2.91
CA ALA A 85 0.81 -13.22 -4.00
C ALA A 85 0.28 -12.81 -5.38
N VAL A 86 -1.04 -12.81 -5.57
CA VAL A 86 -1.68 -12.36 -6.81
C VAL A 86 -1.38 -10.88 -7.07
N VAL A 87 -1.58 -10.03 -6.06
CA VAL A 87 -1.33 -8.59 -6.21
C VAL A 87 0.15 -8.28 -6.45
N GLY A 88 1.05 -9.03 -5.82
CA GLY A 88 2.49 -8.93 -6.08
C GLY A 88 2.85 -9.24 -7.54
N GLY A 89 2.19 -10.24 -8.14
CA GLY A 89 2.29 -10.54 -9.58
C GLY A 89 1.84 -9.34 -10.43
N LEU A 90 0.67 -8.77 -10.13
CA LEU A 90 0.16 -7.60 -10.85
C LEU A 90 1.09 -6.37 -10.73
N ILE A 91 1.67 -6.16 -9.55
CA ILE A 91 2.68 -5.10 -9.35
C ILE A 91 3.90 -5.32 -10.25
N THR A 92 4.36 -6.57 -10.35
CA THR A 92 5.49 -6.93 -11.21
C THR A 92 5.16 -6.72 -12.69
N ASP A 93 3.99 -7.16 -13.13
CA ASP A 93 3.50 -6.99 -14.51
C ASP A 93 3.34 -5.51 -14.88
N ALA A 94 2.97 -4.68 -13.91
CA ALA A 94 2.89 -3.23 -14.08
C ALA A 94 4.26 -2.53 -14.11
N GLY A 95 5.38 -3.26 -13.99
CA GLY A 95 6.73 -2.72 -14.09
C GLY A 95 7.38 -2.30 -12.77
N PHE A 96 6.74 -2.60 -11.63
CA PHE A 96 7.22 -2.21 -10.30
C PHE A 96 7.83 -3.38 -9.52
N VAL A 97 8.42 -3.08 -8.38
CA VAL A 97 8.92 -4.08 -7.43
C VAL A 97 7.92 -4.20 -6.27
N PRO A 98 7.25 -5.34 -6.09
CA PRO A 98 6.36 -5.53 -4.94
C PRO A 98 7.15 -5.65 -3.65
N VAL A 99 6.74 -4.90 -2.62
CA VAL A 99 7.33 -4.99 -1.27
C VAL A 99 6.22 -5.10 -0.23
N ASP A 100 6.20 -6.22 0.47
CA ASP A 100 5.18 -6.58 1.45
C ASP A 100 5.51 -6.01 2.84
N LEU A 101 4.61 -5.17 3.35
CA LEU A 101 4.68 -4.57 4.69
C LEU A 101 3.95 -5.38 5.77
N GLY A 102 3.41 -6.56 5.42
CA GLY A 102 2.70 -7.43 6.35
C GLY A 102 1.18 -7.32 6.28
N GLY A 103 0.52 -7.46 7.42
CA GLY A 103 -0.94 -7.35 7.54
C GLY A 103 -1.45 -5.91 7.44
N THR A 104 -2.76 -5.72 7.60
CA THR A 104 -3.41 -4.39 7.54
C THR A 104 -2.86 -3.40 8.56
N ALA A 105 -2.32 -3.86 9.69
CA ALA A 105 -1.61 -3.02 10.65
C ALA A 105 -0.32 -2.41 10.06
N GLY A 106 0.38 -3.11 9.18
CA GLY A 106 1.58 -2.62 8.49
C GLY A 106 1.30 -1.49 7.50
N CYS A 107 0.03 -1.31 7.10
CA CYS A 107 -0.37 -0.26 6.18
C CYS A 107 -0.19 1.16 6.74
N ALA A 108 -0.06 1.33 8.05
CA ALA A 108 0.04 2.66 8.69
C ALA A 108 1.14 3.53 8.05
N VAL A 109 2.28 2.95 7.69
CA VAL A 109 3.40 3.70 7.10
C VAL A 109 3.18 4.06 5.63
N MET A 110 2.26 3.41 4.94
CA MET A 110 1.96 3.69 3.52
C MET A 110 0.71 4.55 3.31
N GLU A 111 0.04 4.96 4.38
CA GLU A 111 -1.17 5.77 4.31
C GLU A 111 -0.87 7.28 4.34
N ALA A 112 -1.72 8.06 3.63
CA ALA A 112 -1.70 9.52 3.68
C ALA A 112 -1.96 10.05 5.12
N PRO A 113 -1.52 11.27 5.41
CA PRO A 113 -0.78 12.19 4.56
C PRO A 113 0.73 11.91 4.52
N ARG A 114 1.44 12.57 3.60
CA ARG A 114 2.91 12.58 3.58
C ARG A 114 3.44 13.14 4.91
N ARG A 115 4.32 12.40 5.57
CA ARG A 115 4.87 12.76 6.87
C ARG A 115 6.20 12.05 7.14
N PRO A 116 7.06 12.58 8.02
CA PRO A 116 8.20 11.83 8.52
C PRO A 116 7.78 10.48 9.10
N GLY A 117 8.54 9.43 8.83
CA GLY A 117 8.21 8.08 9.30
C GLY A 117 7.12 7.36 8.48
N ALA A 118 6.77 7.85 7.29
CA ALA A 118 5.90 7.20 6.33
C ALA A 118 6.57 7.09 4.96
N VAL A 119 6.11 6.12 4.16
CA VAL A 119 6.55 5.94 2.77
C VAL A 119 5.62 6.61 1.77
N TYR A 120 4.47 7.12 2.22
CA TYR A 120 3.51 7.81 1.38
C TYR A 120 4.11 9.06 0.73
N GLY A 121 4.00 9.15 -0.59
CA GLY A 121 4.53 10.27 -1.38
C GLY A 121 6.03 10.23 -1.65
N GLU A 122 6.71 9.13 -1.31
CA GLU A 122 8.15 8.97 -1.44
C GLU A 122 8.52 7.88 -2.45
N GLU A 123 9.53 8.14 -3.29
CA GLU A 123 10.13 7.12 -4.14
C GLU A 123 11.00 6.19 -3.31
N TYR A 124 10.82 4.89 -3.51
CA TYR A 124 11.72 3.86 -3.00
C TYR A 124 12.14 2.91 -4.12
N ARG A 125 13.40 2.47 -4.04
CA ARG A 125 13.94 1.34 -4.81
C ARG A 125 14.22 0.20 -3.84
N LEU A 126 14.43 -1.02 -4.35
CA LEU A 126 14.48 -2.23 -3.54
C LEU A 126 15.43 -2.14 -2.33
N ALA A 127 16.64 -1.63 -2.53
CA ALA A 127 17.64 -1.52 -1.45
C ALA A 127 17.16 -0.67 -0.27
N GLY A 128 16.55 0.49 -0.55
CA GLY A 128 15.99 1.36 0.49
C GLY A 128 14.73 0.77 1.14
N ALA A 129 13.92 0.05 0.35
CA ALA A 129 12.71 -0.58 0.86
C ALA A 129 12.96 -1.72 1.83
N GLN A 130 14.03 -2.47 1.67
CA GLN A 130 14.40 -3.55 2.60
C GLN A 130 14.60 -3.03 4.03
N ALA A 131 15.26 -1.90 4.20
CA ALA A 131 15.46 -1.27 5.50
C ALA A 131 14.13 -0.81 6.14
N VAL A 132 13.16 -0.38 5.33
CA VAL A 132 11.80 -0.06 5.80
C VAL A 132 11.09 -1.31 6.31
N VAL A 133 11.12 -2.40 5.56
CA VAL A 133 10.49 -3.67 5.97
C VAL A 133 11.06 -4.18 7.29
N GLU A 134 12.39 -4.14 7.46
CA GLU A 134 13.05 -4.54 8.71
C GLU A 134 12.62 -3.65 9.89
N ALA A 135 12.52 -2.33 9.69
CA ALA A 135 12.08 -1.41 10.71
C ALA A 135 10.62 -1.66 11.12
N VAL A 136 9.72 -1.81 10.15
CA VAL A 136 8.29 -2.10 10.40
C VAL A 136 8.12 -3.41 11.15
N ARG A 137 8.81 -4.49 10.75
CA ARG A 137 8.75 -5.79 11.43
C ARG A 137 9.27 -5.74 12.86
N ALA A 138 10.26 -4.89 13.11
CA ALA A 138 10.86 -4.71 14.43
C ALA A 138 10.13 -3.68 15.31
N GLY A 139 9.05 -3.08 14.82
CA GLY A 139 8.34 -2.00 15.53
C GLY A 139 9.20 -0.77 15.76
N ARG A 140 10.18 -0.51 14.89
CA ARG A 140 11.09 0.64 14.97
C ARG A 140 10.69 1.73 13.97
N PRO A 141 11.06 3.00 14.21
CA PRO A 141 10.92 4.05 13.21
C PRO A 141 11.62 3.66 11.91
N ILE A 142 10.98 3.95 10.78
CA ILE A 142 11.59 3.72 9.47
C ILE A 142 12.73 4.72 9.23
N PRO A 143 13.79 4.30 8.49
CA PRO A 143 14.92 5.18 8.20
C PRO A 143 14.49 6.38 7.32
N PRO A 144 15.34 7.42 7.27
CA PRO A 144 15.11 8.55 6.36
C PRO A 144 14.91 8.10 4.92
N VAL A 145 14.09 8.85 4.17
CA VAL A 145 13.83 8.57 2.76
C VAL A 145 15.12 8.64 1.95
N PRO A 146 15.43 7.62 1.14
CA PRO A 146 16.60 7.68 0.26
C PRO A 146 16.47 8.80 -0.77
N HIS A 147 17.58 9.43 -1.13
CA HIS A 147 17.64 10.35 -2.25
C HIS A 147 18.24 9.64 -3.46
N TYR A 148 17.50 9.67 -4.56
CA TYR A 148 17.96 9.14 -5.86
C TYR A 148 18.28 10.30 -6.79
N GLY A 149 19.53 10.37 -7.21
CA GLY A 149 20.03 11.36 -8.17
C GLY A 149 19.58 11.10 -9.59
#